data_0b69180901f45e0c504b016c292b6487
#
_entry.id   0b69180901f45e0c504b016c292b6487
#
_cell.length_a   1.000
_cell.length_b   1.000
_cell.length_c   1.000
_cell.angle_alpha   90.00
_cell.angle_beta   90.00
_cell.angle_gamma   90.00
#
_symmetry.space_group_name_H-M   'P 1'
#
loop_
_entity.id
_entity.type
_entity.pdbx_description
1 polymer ?
#
loop_
_entity_poly.entity_id
_entity_poly.type
_entity_poly.pdbx_seq_one_letter_code
_entity_poly.pdbx_strand_id
1 'polypeptide(L)'
;AKAVYGRWWVVHLWVEGFFEVFATVVAAFLFVRMRLLNEKSATLNVLFATIIFLSGGILGTFHHLYFSGTPKAIMALGASFSALEVVPLVLIGYEAYHNYRLSGKKEWVKGYKWPIYCLIAVAFWNFLGAGIFGFIINPPIALYYMQGLNTTPLHGHTALFGVYGV
;
A
#
# COMPACT_ATOMS: atom_id res chain seq x y z
N ALA A 1 20.55 -4.90 -18.41
CA ALA A 1 20.23 -4.69 -16.98
C ALA A 1 19.78 -3.25 -16.67
N LYS A 2 20.60 -2.21 -16.97
CA LYS A 2 20.27 -0.82 -16.61
C LYS A 2 18.94 -0.31 -17.21
N ALA A 3 18.68 -0.59 -18.49
CA ALA A 3 17.45 -0.16 -19.16
C ALA A 3 16.20 -0.86 -18.56
N VAL A 4 16.32 -2.13 -18.21
CA VAL A 4 15.24 -2.91 -17.56
C VAL A 4 14.96 -2.35 -16.17
N TYR A 5 16.02 -2.05 -15.39
CA TYR A 5 15.88 -1.41 -14.09
C TYR A 5 15.18 -0.05 -14.20
N GLY A 6 15.65 0.83 -15.11
CA GLY A 6 15.06 2.17 -15.27
C GLY A 6 13.57 2.12 -15.64
N ARG A 7 13.17 1.16 -16.51
CA ARG A 7 11.77 0.94 -16.87
C ARG A 7 10.93 0.53 -15.65
N TRP A 8 11.37 -0.46 -14.89
CA TRP A 8 10.65 -0.92 -13.73
C TRP A 8 10.68 0.07 -12.57
N TRP A 9 11.76 0.82 -12.43
CA TRP A 9 11.83 1.90 -11.45
C TRP A 9 10.74 2.95 -11.68
N VAL A 10 10.52 3.39 -12.91
CA VAL A 10 9.43 4.33 -13.24
C VAL A 10 8.08 3.71 -12.94
N VAL A 11 7.84 2.45 -13.32
CA VAL A 11 6.58 1.75 -13.06
C VAL A 11 6.34 1.61 -11.56
N HIS A 12 7.33 1.17 -10.80
CA HIS A 12 7.27 0.98 -9.35
C HIS A 12 6.99 2.31 -8.63
N LEU A 13 7.71 3.38 -8.97
CA LEU A 13 7.48 4.71 -8.40
C LEU A 13 6.06 5.21 -8.67
N TRP A 14 5.53 4.93 -9.85
CA TRP A 14 4.22 5.40 -10.23
C TRP A 14 3.10 4.62 -9.55
N VAL A 15 3.15 3.30 -9.63
CA VAL A 15 2.09 2.41 -9.16
C VAL A 15 2.16 2.21 -7.64
N GLU A 16 3.30 1.83 -7.13
CA GLU A 16 3.46 1.45 -5.72
C GLU A 16 3.84 2.65 -4.85
N GLY A 17 4.63 3.58 -5.37
CA GLY A 17 5.04 4.76 -4.63
C GLY A 17 4.01 5.90 -4.65
N PHE A 18 3.83 6.53 -5.81
CA PHE A 18 2.98 7.73 -5.90
C PHE A 18 1.53 7.45 -5.52
N PHE A 19 0.92 6.40 -6.05
CA PHE A 19 -0.47 6.07 -5.72
C PHE A 19 -0.66 5.69 -4.26
N GLU A 20 0.28 4.96 -3.66
CA GLU A 20 0.20 4.58 -2.25
C GLU A 20 0.26 5.81 -1.32
N VAL A 21 1.20 6.73 -1.57
CA VAL A 21 1.28 7.99 -0.82
C VAL A 21 0.02 8.83 -1.03
N PHE A 22 -0.48 8.91 -2.27
CA PHE A 22 -1.71 9.64 -2.58
C PHE A 22 -2.91 9.07 -1.83
N ALA A 23 -3.12 7.76 -1.85
CA ALA A 23 -4.21 7.11 -1.11
C ALA A 23 -4.09 7.35 0.39
N THR A 24 -2.88 7.25 0.94
CA THR A 24 -2.61 7.52 2.35
C THR A 24 -2.93 8.96 2.74
N VAL A 25 -2.52 9.94 1.94
CA VAL A 25 -2.79 11.37 2.18
C VAL A 25 -4.29 11.66 2.13
N VAL A 26 -4.99 11.17 1.11
CA VAL A 26 -6.44 11.39 0.95
C VAL A 26 -7.22 10.75 2.09
N ALA A 27 -6.92 9.50 2.43
CA ALA A 27 -7.58 8.80 3.54
C ALA A 27 -7.29 9.50 4.88
N ALA A 28 -6.05 9.89 5.15
CA ALA A 28 -5.66 10.61 6.35
C ALA A 28 -6.41 11.96 6.46
N PHE A 29 -6.44 12.73 5.38
CA PHE A 29 -7.17 14.01 5.33
C PHE A 29 -8.66 13.83 5.63
N LEU A 30 -9.32 12.88 4.97
CA LEU A 30 -10.75 12.63 5.18
C LEU A 30 -11.06 12.13 6.59
N PHE A 31 -10.26 11.21 7.13
CA PHE A 31 -10.44 10.75 8.51
C PHE A 31 -10.22 11.83 9.55
N VAL A 32 -9.24 12.73 9.35
CA VAL A 32 -9.06 13.91 10.23
C VAL A 32 -10.28 14.83 10.15
N ARG A 33 -10.78 15.13 8.95
CA ARG A 33 -11.98 15.95 8.76
C ARG A 33 -13.21 15.33 9.41
N MET A 34 -13.33 14.02 9.39
CA MET A 34 -14.38 13.28 10.09
C MET A 34 -14.10 13.05 11.58
N ARG A 35 -13.02 13.61 12.14
CA ARG A 35 -12.60 13.43 13.55
C ARG A 35 -12.45 11.96 13.97
N LEU A 36 -12.10 11.10 13.04
CA LEU A 36 -11.79 9.69 13.26
C LEU A 36 -10.29 9.44 13.40
N LEU A 37 -9.46 10.41 13.03
CA LEU A 37 -8.02 10.39 13.16
C LEU A 37 -7.54 11.73 13.71
N ASN A 38 -6.53 11.70 14.55
CA ASN A 38 -5.95 12.93 15.05
C ASN A 38 -4.87 13.45 14.07
N GLU A 39 -4.69 14.77 13.99
CA GLU A 39 -3.77 15.41 13.04
C GLU A 39 -2.32 14.95 13.21
N LYS A 40 -1.87 14.73 14.45
CA LYS A 40 -0.51 14.27 14.72
C LYS A 40 -0.27 12.86 14.17
N SER A 41 -1.21 11.96 14.41
CA SER A 41 -1.17 10.59 13.87
C SER A 41 -1.22 10.59 12.34
N ALA A 42 -2.12 11.38 11.75
CA ALA A 42 -2.21 11.56 10.31
C ALA A 42 -0.89 12.05 9.71
N THR A 43 -0.32 13.12 10.27
CA THR A 43 0.94 13.70 9.81
C THR A 43 2.09 12.69 9.90
N LEU A 44 2.21 11.98 11.02
CA LEU A 44 3.26 10.97 11.20
C LEU A 44 3.14 9.83 10.18
N ASN A 45 1.94 9.34 9.93
CA ASN A 45 1.73 8.26 8.96
C ASN A 45 1.96 8.72 7.51
N VAL A 46 1.58 9.95 7.15
CA VAL A 46 1.87 10.54 5.83
C VAL A 46 3.37 10.74 5.64
N LEU A 47 4.07 11.27 6.64
CA LEU A 47 5.52 11.42 6.59
C LEU A 47 6.21 10.05 6.49
N PHE A 48 5.74 9.06 7.23
CA PHE A 48 6.25 7.70 7.17
C PHE A 48 6.05 7.09 5.78
N ALA A 49 4.86 7.23 5.18
CA ALA A 49 4.60 6.82 3.80
C ALA A 49 5.57 7.48 2.81
N THR A 50 5.79 8.79 2.96
CA THR A 50 6.70 9.55 2.10
C THR A 50 8.15 9.07 2.26
N ILE A 51 8.60 8.79 3.47
CA ILE A 51 9.96 8.29 3.73
C ILE A 51 10.14 6.89 3.11
N ILE A 52 9.16 6.01 3.28
CA ILE A 52 9.18 4.67 2.67
C ILE A 52 9.20 4.81 1.14
N PHE A 53 8.36 5.67 0.57
CA PHE A 53 8.35 5.94 -0.87
C PHE A 53 9.70 6.43 -1.39
N LEU A 54 10.32 7.40 -0.73
CA LEU A 54 11.60 7.95 -1.16
C LEU A 54 12.77 6.96 -1.00
N SER A 55 12.76 6.14 0.04
CA SER A 55 13.79 5.12 0.28
C SER A 55 13.46 3.79 -0.42
N GLY A 56 12.23 3.34 -0.33
CA GLY A 56 11.74 2.07 -0.87
C GLY A 56 11.60 2.06 -2.38
N GLY A 57 11.27 3.20 -3.01
CA GLY A 57 11.08 3.28 -4.45
C GLY A 57 12.31 2.90 -5.28
N ILE A 58 13.52 3.08 -4.75
CA ILE A 58 14.76 2.60 -5.39
C ILE A 58 14.97 1.12 -5.11
N LEU A 59 14.90 0.72 -3.83
CA LEU A 59 15.20 -0.65 -3.41
C LEU A 59 14.06 -1.60 -3.73
N GLY A 60 12.81 -1.18 -3.57
CA GLY A 60 11.63 -1.95 -3.89
C GLY A 60 11.59 -2.43 -5.33
N THR A 61 12.02 -1.60 -6.28
CA THR A 61 12.08 -1.93 -7.72
C THR A 61 12.78 -3.26 -8.02
N PHE A 62 13.73 -3.68 -7.20
CA PHE A 62 14.53 -4.88 -7.48
C PHE A 62 13.71 -6.18 -7.50
N HIS A 63 12.57 -6.26 -6.84
CA HIS A 63 11.74 -7.47 -6.88
C HIS A 63 11.10 -7.74 -8.27
N HIS A 64 11.04 -6.73 -9.14
CA HIS A 64 10.60 -6.90 -10.54
C HIS A 64 11.69 -7.46 -11.46
N LEU A 65 12.92 -7.64 -10.99
CA LEU A 65 14.08 -7.93 -11.81
C LEU A 65 14.53 -9.39 -11.77
N TYR A 66 13.61 -10.34 -11.60
CA TYR A 66 13.95 -11.76 -11.42
C TYR A 66 14.75 -12.34 -12.61
N PHE A 67 14.33 -12.07 -13.85
CA PHE A 67 14.98 -12.60 -15.04
C PHE A 67 16.10 -11.72 -15.62
N SER A 68 16.53 -10.69 -14.92
CA SER A 68 17.56 -9.74 -15.39
C SER A 68 18.97 -10.04 -14.89
N GLY A 69 19.16 -11.16 -14.18
CA GLY A 69 20.45 -11.51 -13.57
C GLY A 69 20.72 -10.79 -12.24
N THR A 70 19.70 -10.18 -11.64
CA THR A 70 19.82 -9.51 -10.33
C THR A 70 20.07 -10.54 -9.21
N PRO A 71 21.03 -10.31 -8.30
CA PRO A 71 21.28 -11.21 -7.19
C PRO A 71 20.04 -11.43 -6.31
N LYS A 72 19.81 -12.67 -5.89
CA LYS A 72 18.62 -13.04 -5.08
C LYS A 72 18.48 -12.23 -3.79
N ALA A 73 19.60 -11.92 -3.12
CA ALA A 73 19.60 -11.10 -1.91
C ALA A 73 19.05 -9.69 -2.16
N ILE A 74 19.40 -9.08 -3.30
CA ILE A 74 18.92 -7.75 -3.68
C ILE A 74 17.40 -7.80 -3.98
N MET A 75 16.94 -8.84 -4.64
CA MET A 75 15.50 -9.02 -4.90
C MET A 75 14.71 -9.26 -3.61
N ALA A 76 15.25 -10.04 -2.67
CA ALA A 76 14.63 -10.26 -1.37
C ALA A 76 14.53 -8.95 -0.56
N LEU A 77 15.59 -8.13 -0.60
CA LEU A 77 15.58 -6.81 0.00
C LEU A 77 14.51 -5.92 -0.66
N GLY A 78 14.41 -5.92 -1.99
CA GLY A 78 13.39 -5.19 -2.72
C GLY A 78 11.97 -5.61 -2.34
N ALA A 79 11.70 -6.92 -2.25
CA ALA A 79 10.41 -7.44 -1.81
C ALA A 79 10.04 -7.00 -0.38
N SER A 80 11.03 -6.93 0.53
CA SER A 80 10.80 -6.48 1.90
C SER A 80 10.47 -4.99 1.98
N PHE A 81 11.16 -4.15 1.21
CA PHE A 81 10.86 -2.71 1.16
C PHE A 81 9.51 -2.41 0.53
N SER A 82 9.16 -3.07 -0.57
CA SER A 82 7.85 -2.93 -1.19
C SER A 82 6.72 -3.32 -0.24
N ALA A 83 6.88 -4.40 0.53
CA ALA A 83 5.87 -4.81 1.51
C ALA A 83 5.66 -3.79 2.64
N LEU A 84 6.63 -2.94 2.96
CA LEU A 84 6.49 -1.90 3.98
C LEU A 84 5.64 -0.71 3.52
N GLU A 85 5.48 -0.50 2.22
CA GLU A 85 4.76 0.65 1.65
C GLU A 85 3.28 0.68 2.07
N VAL A 86 2.66 -0.46 2.30
CA VAL A 86 1.25 -0.54 2.72
C VAL A 86 1.00 -0.19 4.19
N VAL A 87 2.03 -0.19 5.02
CA VAL A 87 1.89 -0.06 6.48
C VAL A 87 1.23 1.25 6.91
N PRO A 88 1.60 2.43 6.38
CA PRO A 88 1.00 3.69 6.80
C PRO A 88 -0.51 3.76 6.60
N LEU A 89 -1.00 3.33 5.42
CA LEU A 89 -2.43 3.34 5.11
C LEU A 89 -3.21 2.36 6.01
N VAL A 90 -2.63 1.20 6.29
CA VAL A 90 -3.23 0.22 7.20
C VAL A 90 -3.33 0.79 8.62
N LEU A 91 -2.29 1.47 9.11
CA LEU A 91 -2.30 2.06 10.45
C LEU A 91 -3.38 3.13 10.60
N ILE A 92 -3.50 4.07 9.65
CA ILE A 92 -4.56 5.08 9.71
C ILE A 92 -5.96 4.47 9.56
N GLY A 93 -6.13 3.47 8.72
CA GLY A 93 -7.39 2.75 8.56
C GLY A 93 -7.80 2.02 9.86
N TYR A 94 -6.86 1.38 10.52
CA TYR A 94 -7.09 0.72 11.80
C TYR A 94 -7.46 1.72 12.91
N GLU A 95 -6.71 2.81 13.04
CA GLU A 95 -7.02 3.86 14.03
C GLU A 95 -8.39 4.48 13.76
N ALA A 96 -8.70 4.79 12.51
CA ALA A 96 -10.00 5.33 12.13
C ALA A 96 -11.14 4.36 12.43
N TYR A 97 -10.97 3.07 12.14
CA TYR A 97 -11.94 2.03 12.47
C TYR A 97 -12.16 1.91 13.98
N HIS A 98 -11.09 1.90 14.77
CA HIS A 98 -11.17 1.85 16.22
C HIS A 98 -11.94 3.05 16.78
N ASN A 99 -11.59 4.26 16.33
CA ASN A 99 -12.25 5.48 16.75
C ASN A 99 -13.72 5.55 16.29
N TYR A 100 -14.02 5.02 15.10
CA TYR A 100 -15.40 4.87 14.63
C TYR A 100 -16.22 3.96 15.56
N ARG A 101 -15.66 2.81 15.95
CA ARG A 101 -16.32 1.89 16.91
C ARG A 101 -16.63 2.58 18.24
N LEU A 102 -15.70 3.38 18.74
CA LEU A 102 -15.89 4.16 19.99
C LEU A 102 -16.89 5.30 19.83
N SER A 103 -17.00 5.88 18.65
CA SER A 103 -17.84 7.03 18.34
C SER A 103 -19.24 6.64 17.82
N GLY A 104 -19.54 5.39 17.61
CA GLY A 104 -20.71 4.89 16.88
C GLY A 104 -22.10 5.28 17.44
N LYS A 105 -22.16 5.89 18.63
CA LYS A 105 -23.39 6.42 19.21
C LYS A 105 -23.67 7.88 18.85
N LYS A 106 -22.74 8.58 18.20
CA LYS A 106 -22.89 10.00 17.84
C LYS A 106 -23.74 10.15 16.58
N GLU A 107 -24.72 11.08 16.62
CA GLU A 107 -25.66 11.29 15.48
C GLU A 107 -24.97 11.59 14.16
N TRP A 108 -23.90 12.40 14.15
CA TRP A 108 -23.19 12.74 12.92
C TRP A 108 -22.55 11.53 12.23
N VAL A 109 -22.15 10.51 12.98
CA VAL A 109 -21.54 9.28 12.46
C VAL A 109 -22.55 8.49 11.62
N LYS A 110 -23.83 8.53 11.98
CA LYS A 110 -24.88 7.77 11.27
C LYS A 110 -25.02 8.21 9.82
N GLY A 111 -24.93 9.53 9.55
CA GLY A 111 -25.02 10.08 8.21
C GLY A 111 -23.81 9.74 7.31
N TYR A 112 -22.65 9.45 7.90
CA TYR A 112 -21.41 9.15 7.18
C TYR A 112 -20.98 7.67 7.23
N LYS A 113 -21.87 6.79 7.65
CA LYS A 113 -21.57 5.37 7.83
C LYS A 113 -20.97 4.72 6.58
N TRP A 114 -21.56 4.92 5.43
CA TRP A 114 -21.11 4.30 4.18
C TRP A 114 -19.76 4.86 3.69
N PRO A 115 -19.55 6.19 3.60
CA PRO A 115 -18.23 6.73 3.31
C PRO A 115 -17.13 6.22 4.27
N ILE A 116 -17.42 6.11 5.56
CA ILE A 116 -16.46 5.59 6.54
C ILE A 116 -16.12 4.13 6.23
N TYR A 117 -17.12 3.29 5.92
CA TYR A 117 -16.88 1.89 5.58
C TYR A 117 -16.10 1.74 4.27
N CYS A 118 -16.38 2.56 3.25
CA CYS A 118 -15.59 2.57 2.01
C CYS A 118 -14.12 2.92 2.28
N LEU A 119 -13.85 3.96 3.05
CA LEU A 119 -12.47 4.33 3.40
C LEU A 119 -11.74 3.27 4.25
N ILE A 120 -12.46 2.58 5.15
CA ILE A 120 -11.90 1.46 5.90
C ILE A 120 -11.64 0.26 4.96
N ALA A 121 -12.54 0.02 4.01
CA ALA A 121 -12.36 -1.03 3.01
C ALA A 121 -11.15 -0.77 2.10
N VAL A 122 -10.88 0.49 1.76
CA VAL A 122 -9.65 0.90 1.05
C VAL A 122 -8.41 0.42 1.81
N ALA A 123 -8.32 0.71 3.11
CA ALA A 123 -7.18 0.26 3.94
C ALA A 123 -7.11 -1.28 4.04
N PHE A 124 -8.25 -1.96 4.13
CA PHE A 124 -8.32 -3.42 4.15
C PHE A 124 -7.84 -4.05 2.83
N TRP A 125 -8.32 -3.54 1.69
CA TRP A 125 -7.91 -4.06 0.39
C TRP A 125 -6.46 -3.74 0.07
N ASN A 126 -5.94 -2.58 0.52
CA ASN A 126 -4.53 -2.28 0.44
C ASN A 126 -3.69 -3.29 1.24
N PHE A 127 -4.10 -3.60 2.47
CA PHE A 127 -3.43 -4.60 3.30
C PHE A 127 -3.44 -6.00 2.65
N LEU A 128 -4.60 -6.44 2.17
CA LEU A 128 -4.73 -7.76 1.55
C LEU A 128 -4.04 -7.82 0.19
N GLY A 129 -4.36 -6.86 -0.69
CA GLY A 129 -3.93 -6.87 -2.09
C GLY A 129 -2.47 -6.49 -2.27
N ALA A 130 -2.07 -5.31 -1.77
CA ALA A 130 -0.71 -4.84 -1.88
C ALA A 130 0.21 -5.49 -0.83
N GLY A 131 -0.22 -5.55 0.43
CA GLY A 131 0.59 -6.08 1.52
C GLY A 131 0.76 -7.59 1.46
N ILE A 132 -0.28 -8.34 1.78
CA ILE A 132 -0.18 -9.81 1.91
C ILE A 132 0.13 -10.47 0.58
N PHE A 133 -0.63 -10.19 -0.47
CA PHE A 133 -0.40 -10.79 -1.79
C PHE A 133 0.94 -10.35 -2.38
N GLY A 134 1.30 -9.06 -2.28
CA GLY A 134 2.59 -8.57 -2.73
C GLY A 134 3.75 -9.26 -2.02
N PHE A 135 3.67 -9.39 -0.69
CA PHE A 135 4.71 -10.08 0.08
C PHE A 135 4.80 -11.59 -0.25
N ILE A 136 3.68 -12.26 -0.51
CA ILE A 136 3.68 -13.70 -0.82
C ILE A 136 4.31 -13.97 -2.20
N ILE A 137 4.06 -13.13 -3.20
CA ILE A 137 4.48 -13.40 -4.58
C ILE A 137 5.86 -12.83 -4.96
N ASN A 138 6.39 -11.88 -4.21
CA ASN A 138 7.59 -11.14 -4.57
C ASN A 138 8.94 -11.71 -4.05
N PRO A 139 9.02 -12.52 -2.98
CA PRO A 139 10.29 -13.15 -2.60
C PRO A 139 10.86 -14.00 -3.75
N PRO A 140 12.20 -14.08 -3.92
CA PRO A 140 12.82 -14.78 -5.03
C PRO A 140 12.38 -16.24 -5.22
N ILE A 141 12.12 -16.94 -4.12
CA ILE A 141 11.60 -18.33 -4.17
C ILE A 141 10.18 -18.37 -4.74
N ALA A 142 9.33 -17.42 -4.36
CA ALA A 142 7.98 -17.35 -4.88
C ALA A 142 7.97 -16.95 -6.36
N LEU A 143 8.78 -15.96 -6.74
CA LEU A 143 8.92 -15.51 -8.14
C LEU A 143 9.31 -16.67 -9.07
N TYR A 144 10.17 -17.58 -8.62
CA TYR A 144 10.55 -18.74 -9.42
C TYR A 144 9.35 -19.57 -9.88
N TYR A 145 8.36 -19.75 -9.01
CA TYR A 145 7.17 -20.56 -9.30
C TYR A 145 5.97 -19.75 -9.79
N MET A 146 5.87 -18.50 -9.42
CA MET A 146 4.63 -17.71 -9.55
C MET A 146 4.71 -16.60 -10.59
N GLN A 147 5.91 -16.22 -11.03
CA GLN A 147 6.04 -15.16 -12.03
C GLN A 147 5.46 -15.63 -13.37
N GLY A 148 4.61 -14.82 -13.96
CA GLY A 148 3.88 -15.14 -15.19
C GLY A 148 2.57 -15.91 -14.99
N LEU A 149 2.24 -16.30 -13.75
CA LEU A 149 0.92 -16.83 -13.41
C LEU A 149 -0.09 -15.71 -13.15
N ASN A 150 -1.36 -16.06 -13.06
CA ASN A 150 -2.45 -15.13 -12.74
C ASN A 150 -2.38 -14.51 -11.33
N THR A 151 -1.42 -14.93 -10.51
CA THR A 151 -1.16 -14.34 -9.19
C THR A 151 -0.68 -12.90 -9.25
N THR A 152 0.10 -12.52 -10.27
CA THR A 152 0.53 -11.13 -10.47
C THR A 152 -0.63 -10.21 -10.86
N PRO A 153 -1.47 -10.52 -11.87
CA PRO A 153 -2.70 -9.78 -12.11
C PRO A 153 -3.64 -9.74 -10.90
N LEU A 154 -3.79 -10.83 -10.16
CA LEU A 154 -4.61 -10.86 -8.95
C LEU A 154 -4.12 -9.84 -7.91
N HIS A 155 -2.81 -9.82 -7.64
CA HIS A 155 -2.20 -8.83 -6.75
C HIS A 155 -2.49 -7.40 -7.24
N GLY A 156 -2.19 -7.10 -8.50
CA GLY A 156 -2.40 -5.77 -9.09
C GLY A 156 -3.86 -5.33 -9.06
N HIS A 157 -4.79 -6.18 -9.46
CA HIS A 157 -6.22 -5.85 -9.45
C HIS A 157 -6.77 -5.71 -8.03
N THR A 158 -6.35 -6.55 -7.09
CA THR A 158 -6.80 -6.46 -5.69
C THR A 158 -6.29 -5.18 -5.03
N ALA A 159 -5.04 -4.80 -5.28
CA ALA A 159 -4.47 -3.56 -4.79
C ALA A 159 -5.13 -2.33 -5.45
N LEU A 160 -5.10 -2.24 -6.78
CA LEU A 160 -5.57 -1.05 -7.49
C LEU A 160 -7.08 -0.91 -7.43
N PHE A 161 -7.85 -1.95 -7.75
CA PHE A 161 -9.32 -1.87 -7.71
C PHE A 161 -9.83 -1.75 -6.27
N GLY A 162 -9.25 -2.48 -5.33
CA GLY A 162 -9.63 -2.41 -3.93
C GLY A 162 -9.34 -1.06 -3.28
N VAL A 163 -8.33 -0.31 -3.76
CA VAL A 163 -7.99 1.02 -3.22
C VAL A 163 -8.74 2.15 -3.95
N TYR A 164 -8.87 2.06 -5.28
CA TYR A 164 -9.43 3.15 -6.10
C TYR A 164 -10.80 2.86 -6.69
N GLY A 165 -11.28 1.63 -6.60
CA GLY A 165 -12.60 1.21 -7.12
C GLY A 165 -13.68 1.05 -6.05
N VAL A 166 -13.31 1.05 -4.77
CA VAL A 166 -14.23 1.00 -3.62
C VAL A 166 -14.56 2.40 -3.14
#